data_d1d0bba8bf16abdd25f6afc7b3bc7e9a
#
_entry.id   d1d0bba8bf16abdd25f6afc7b3bc7e9a
#
_cell.length_a   1.000
_cell.length_b   1.000
_cell.length_c   1.000
_cell.angle_alpha   90.00
_cell.angle_beta   90.00
_cell.angle_gamma   90.00
#
_symmetry.space_group_name_H-M   'P 1'
#
loop_
_entity.id
_entity.type
_entity.pdbx_description
1 polymer ?
#
loop_
_entity_poly.entity_id
_entity_poly.type
_entity_poly.pdbx_seq_one_letter_code
_entity_poly.pdbx_strand_id
1 'polypeptide(L)'
;MSAGHSSLTQYIQLFLSGYGLELDDLKALRTWGSLTPGHPEVGHTDGVEITTGPLGSGLASAVGMAMASRRERGLFDPQAPAGESVFDHFIYVIAGDGDIQEGVSGEASSLAGTQRLNNLIVIWDDNRISIEDNTSIAFTEDVTARYDAYGWHTQHVSFLDENGGYTEDVDALHSAIEAAKKDPRPSFIRLSTIIAWPAPNKQNTGASHGSALGDDEIRATKELLNFPVDETFVVAPEVLEHTRAVAERGRAAHEEWNTRFETWRTENPERAELLDRLSARELPAGLEDALPTFEPSDKGVACLLYTSDAADEEDSVD
;
A
#
# COMPACT_ATOMS: atom_id res chain seq x y z
N MET A 1 -2.73 1.52 -1.48
CA MET A 1 -2.66 2.38 -2.69
C MET A 1 -2.01 3.70 -2.31
N SER A 2 -0.75 3.96 -2.74
CA SER A 2 -0.05 5.23 -2.48
C SER A 2 -0.52 6.33 -3.46
N ALA A 3 -0.65 5.98 -4.72
CA ALA A 3 -1.23 6.86 -5.74
C ALA A 3 -2.75 7.02 -5.52
N GLY A 4 -3.14 7.80 -4.52
CA GLY A 4 -4.54 7.94 -4.09
C GLY A 4 -5.49 8.44 -5.17
N HIS A 5 -5.01 9.23 -6.12
CA HIS A 5 -5.80 9.70 -7.27
C HIS A 5 -6.20 8.57 -8.24
N SER A 6 -5.55 7.40 -8.17
CA SER A 6 -5.91 6.18 -8.90
C SER A 6 -6.92 5.30 -8.12
N SER A 7 -7.67 5.89 -7.21
CA SER A 7 -8.66 5.23 -6.33
C SER A 7 -9.64 4.33 -7.06
N LEU A 8 -10.03 4.67 -8.29
CA LEU A 8 -10.97 3.88 -9.10
C LEU A 8 -10.46 2.43 -9.30
N THR A 9 -9.16 2.23 -9.47
CA THR A 9 -8.56 0.90 -9.57
C THR A 9 -8.85 0.08 -8.32
N GLN A 10 -8.68 0.66 -7.13
CA GLN A 10 -8.98 0.00 -5.86
C GLN A 10 -10.49 -0.30 -5.72
N TYR A 11 -11.35 0.67 -6.03
CA TYR A 11 -12.81 0.47 -5.92
C TYR A 11 -13.34 -0.58 -6.89
N ILE A 12 -12.83 -0.64 -8.11
CA ILE A 12 -13.19 -1.70 -9.06
C ILE A 12 -12.79 -3.07 -8.50
N GLN A 13 -11.61 -3.22 -7.92
CA GLN A 13 -11.16 -4.48 -7.32
C GLN A 13 -12.01 -4.87 -6.10
N LEU A 14 -12.37 -3.92 -5.24
CA LEU A 14 -13.27 -4.16 -4.10
C LEU A 14 -14.67 -4.60 -4.58
N PHE A 15 -15.22 -3.94 -5.60
CA PHE A 15 -16.49 -4.34 -6.20
C PHE A 15 -16.43 -5.74 -6.82
N LEU A 16 -15.43 -6.01 -7.66
CA LEU A 16 -15.28 -7.30 -8.33
C LEU A 16 -15.06 -8.46 -7.35
N SER A 17 -14.35 -8.20 -6.25
CA SER A 17 -14.14 -9.20 -5.20
C SER A 17 -15.31 -9.38 -4.25
N GLY A 18 -16.36 -8.57 -4.37
CA GLY A 18 -17.53 -8.61 -3.48
C GLY A 18 -17.25 -8.05 -2.08
N TYR A 19 -16.35 -7.07 -1.97
CA TYR A 19 -15.90 -6.47 -0.71
C TYR A 19 -16.64 -5.17 -0.39
N GLY A 20 -17.98 -5.26 -0.27
CA GLY A 20 -18.82 -4.19 0.27
C GLY A 20 -19.27 -3.10 -0.71
N LEU A 21 -18.66 -2.97 -1.90
CA LEU A 21 -19.09 -2.02 -2.92
C LEU A 21 -20.04 -2.66 -3.92
N GLU A 22 -21.03 -1.88 -4.34
CA GLU A 22 -21.97 -2.24 -5.40
C GLU A 22 -21.75 -1.37 -6.65
N LEU A 23 -22.37 -1.73 -7.77
CA LEU A 23 -22.19 -1.03 -9.03
C LEU A 23 -22.64 0.44 -8.97
N ASP A 24 -23.64 0.75 -8.16
CA ASP A 24 -24.13 2.12 -7.98
C ASP A 24 -23.14 2.99 -7.20
N ASP A 25 -22.32 2.39 -6.34
CA ASP A 25 -21.22 3.12 -5.68
C ASP A 25 -20.13 3.52 -6.69
N LEU A 26 -19.83 2.65 -7.66
CA LEU A 26 -18.90 2.99 -8.75
C LEU A 26 -19.44 4.10 -9.66
N LYS A 27 -20.77 4.11 -9.92
CA LYS A 27 -21.43 5.21 -10.67
C LYS A 27 -21.38 6.53 -9.94
N ALA A 28 -21.32 6.49 -8.59
CA ALA A 28 -21.24 7.66 -7.72
C ALA A 28 -19.80 8.14 -7.46
N LEU A 29 -18.80 7.63 -8.20
CA LEU A 29 -17.40 8.02 -8.04
C LEU A 29 -17.24 9.54 -7.98
N ARG A 30 -16.50 10.04 -6.97
CA ARG A 30 -16.24 11.47 -6.72
C ARG A 30 -17.50 12.30 -6.42
N THR A 31 -18.62 11.67 -6.12
CA THR A 31 -19.83 12.38 -5.65
C THR A 31 -19.74 12.60 -4.15
N TRP A 32 -20.12 13.77 -3.68
CA TRP A 32 -20.09 14.09 -2.25
C TRP A 32 -20.91 13.10 -1.43
N GLY A 33 -20.28 12.52 -0.40
CA GLY A 33 -20.91 11.54 0.49
C GLY A 33 -21.00 10.11 -0.07
N SER A 34 -20.50 9.85 -1.29
CA SER A 34 -20.43 8.49 -1.82
C SER A 34 -19.36 7.65 -1.12
N LEU A 35 -19.50 6.31 -1.19
CA LEU A 35 -18.47 5.37 -0.71
C LEU A 35 -17.22 5.32 -1.60
N THR A 36 -17.19 6.09 -2.70
CA THR A 36 -16.09 6.12 -3.67
C THR A 36 -15.54 7.52 -3.86
N PRO A 37 -14.95 8.14 -2.81
CA PRO A 37 -14.34 9.47 -2.91
C PRO A 37 -13.16 9.47 -3.89
N GLY A 38 -12.74 10.66 -4.32
CA GLY A 38 -11.65 10.83 -5.28
C GLY A 38 -10.29 10.30 -4.83
N HIS A 39 -10.09 10.20 -3.52
CA HIS A 39 -8.95 9.56 -2.87
C HIS A 39 -9.47 8.59 -1.80
N PRO A 40 -8.85 7.42 -1.60
CA PRO A 40 -9.32 6.47 -0.61
C PRO A 40 -9.20 7.01 0.81
N GLU A 41 -10.19 6.73 1.64
CA GLU A 41 -10.24 7.14 3.05
C GLU A 41 -10.49 5.93 3.95
N VAL A 42 -9.58 5.70 4.91
CA VAL A 42 -9.71 4.63 5.89
C VAL A 42 -10.92 4.88 6.79
N GLY A 43 -11.72 3.83 7.02
CA GLY A 43 -12.93 3.92 7.84
C GLY A 43 -14.15 4.51 7.11
N HIS A 44 -14.00 4.94 5.85
CA HIS A 44 -15.09 5.40 5.01
C HIS A 44 -15.54 4.32 4.01
N THR A 45 -14.60 3.66 3.37
CA THR A 45 -14.86 2.56 2.44
C THR A 45 -14.27 1.28 2.99
N ASP A 46 -15.06 0.23 3.10
CA ASP A 46 -14.59 -1.09 3.54
C ASP A 46 -13.48 -1.61 2.62
N GLY A 47 -12.41 -2.16 3.22
CA GLY A 47 -11.23 -2.63 2.47
C GLY A 47 -10.20 -1.57 2.15
N VAL A 48 -10.43 -0.31 2.53
CA VAL A 48 -9.42 0.76 2.46
C VAL A 48 -8.62 0.79 3.77
N GLU A 49 -7.32 0.52 3.69
CA GLU A 49 -6.44 0.38 4.86
C GLU A 49 -5.67 1.67 5.18
N ILE A 50 -5.68 2.66 4.28
CA ILE A 50 -4.97 3.93 4.48
C ILE A 50 -5.67 5.05 3.71
N THR A 51 -5.72 6.24 4.33
CA THR A 51 -6.10 7.48 3.66
C THR A 51 -4.89 8.04 2.92
N THR A 52 -5.02 8.25 1.61
CA THR A 52 -3.98 8.84 0.76
C THR A 52 -4.53 9.99 -0.08
N GLY A 53 -3.63 10.74 -0.68
CA GLY A 53 -3.90 11.96 -1.47
C GLY A 53 -2.59 12.71 -1.66
N PRO A 54 -1.90 13.17 -0.58
CA PRO A 54 -0.54 13.68 -0.70
C PRO A 54 0.39 12.58 -1.21
N LEU A 55 1.06 12.83 -2.32
CA LEU A 55 1.96 11.87 -2.96
C LEU A 55 3.11 11.47 -2.03
N GLY A 56 3.56 10.23 -2.13
CA GLY A 56 4.60 9.66 -1.29
C GLY A 56 4.16 9.26 0.13
N SER A 57 3.07 9.83 0.65
CA SER A 57 2.60 9.54 2.01
C SER A 57 2.18 8.09 2.20
N GLY A 58 1.57 7.49 1.18
CA GLY A 58 1.19 6.08 1.21
C GLY A 58 2.38 5.13 1.28
N LEU A 59 3.42 5.38 0.47
CA LEU A 59 4.67 4.63 0.52
C LEU A 59 5.36 4.77 1.89
N ALA A 60 5.47 5.99 2.40
CA ALA A 60 6.08 6.24 3.70
C ALA A 60 5.31 5.57 4.85
N SER A 61 3.97 5.63 4.83
CA SER A 61 3.13 4.93 5.80
C SER A 61 3.27 3.41 5.72
N ALA A 62 3.41 2.86 4.51
CA ALA A 62 3.63 1.42 4.33
C ALA A 62 4.97 0.95 4.92
N VAL A 63 6.01 1.78 4.89
CA VAL A 63 7.26 1.52 5.62
C VAL A 63 6.98 1.39 7.12
N GLY A 64 6.20 2.33 7.70
CA GLY A 64 5.76 2.25 9.09
C GLY A 64 4.93 0.99 9.40
N MET A 65 4.00 0.62 8.50
CA MET A 65 3.22 -0.62 8.64
C MET A 65 4.11 -1.86 8.63
N ALA A 66 5.11 -1.92 7.74
CA ALA A 66 6.06 -3.03 7.67
C ALA A 66 6.93 -3.13 8.94
N MET A 67 7.34 -1.99 9.51
CA MET A 67 8.04 -1.94 10.79
C MET A 67 7.14 -2.42 11.94
N ALA A 68 5.88 -1.97 11.98
CA ALA A 68 4.89 -2.37 12.97
C ALA A 68 4.64 -3.88 12.96
N SER A 69 4.43 -4.46 11.78
CA SER A 69 4.28 -5.91 11.59
C SER A 69 5.46 -6.70 12.17
N ARG A 70 6.69 -6.28 11.87
CA ARG A 70 7.91 -6.92 12.42
C ARG A 70 8.01 -6.75 13.93
N ARG A 71 7.63 -5.59 14.45
CA ARG A 71 7.60 -5.35 15.90
C ARG A 71 6.58 -6.25 16.59
N GLU A 72 5.37 -6.36 16.04
CA GLU A 72 4.33 -7.24 16.59
C GLU A 72 4.78 -8.68 16.61
N ARG A 73 5.32 -9.17 15.51
CA ARG A 73 5.92 -10.51 15.46
C ARG A 73 7.01 -10.70 16.50
N GLY A 74 7.94 -9.73 16.63
CA GLY A 74 9.01 -9.77 17.63
C GLY A 74 8.51 -9.75 19.06
N LEU A 75 7.41 -9.05 19.33
CA LEU A 75 6.82 -8.94 20.67
C LEU A 75 5.98 -10.17 21.03
N PHE A 76 5.16 -10.65 20.11
CA PHE A 76 4.16 -11.67 20.39
C PHE A 76 4.61 -13.08 20.05
N ASP A 77 5.43 -13.25 18.98
CA ASP A 77 5.81 -14.58 18.51
C ASP A 77 7.28 -14.66 18.00
N PRO A 78 8.25 -14.26 18.84
CA PRO A 78 9.66 -14.16 18.43
C PRO A 78 10.32 -15.50 18.11
N GLN A 79 9.76 -16.63 18.56
CA GLN A 79 10.35 -17.96 18.41
C GLN A 79 9.84 -18.71 17.18
N ALA A 80 8.76 -18.25 16.56
CA ALA A 80 8.23 -18.87 15.35
C ALA A 80 9.26 -18.82 14.21
N PRO A 81 9.40 -19.88 13.41
CA PRO A 81 10.16 -19.80 12.17
C PRO A 81 9.62 -18.72 11.23
N ALA A 82 10.46 -18.19 10.34
CA ALA A 82 10.05 -17.20 9.38
C ALA A 82 8.94 -17.75 8.45
N GLY A 83 7.85 -17.01 8.33
CA GLY A 83 6.68 -17.39 7.53
C GLY A 83 5.68 -18.31 8.25
N GLU A 84 5.96 -18.71 9.50
CA GLU A 84 5.07 -19.60 10.27
C GLU A 84 4.31 -18.88 11.39
N SER A 85 4.69 -17.66 11.73
CA SER A 85 3.99 -16.87 12.75
C SER A 85 2.60 -16.41 12.26
N VAL A 86 1.65 -16.36 13.17
CA VAL A 86 0.32 -15.79 12.91
C VAL A 86 0.37 -14.27 12.73
N PHE A 87 1.50 -13.64 13.03
CA PHE A 87 1.77 -12.21 12.84
C PHE A 87 2.59 -11.92 11.57
N ASP A 88 3.01 -12.95 10.82
CA ASP A 88 3.73 -12.75 9.57
C ASP A 88 2.76 -12.33 8.45
N HIS A 89 2.97 -11.14 7.89
CA HIS A 89 2.25 -10.67 6.72
C HIS A 89 3.09 -9.70 5.89
N PHE A 90 2.72 -9.55 4.62
CA PHE A 90 3.36 -8.65 3.69
C PHE A 90 2.57 -7.34 3.56
N ILE A 91 3.28 -6.26 3.36
CA ILE A 91 2.73 -4.95 3.01
C ILE A 91 2.99 -4.70 1.53
N TYR A 92 1.92 -4.57 0.75
CA TYR A 92 1.99 -4.27 -0.68
C TYR A 92 1.66 -2.81 -0.92
N VAL A 93 2.43 -2.17 -1.80
CA VAL A 93 2.24 -0.77 -2.18
C VAL A 93 2.16 -0.67 -3.69
N ILE A 94 1.17 0.05 -4.20
CA ILE A 94 1.14 0.53 -5.58
C ILE A 94 1.41 2.02 -5.53
N ALA A 95 2.51 2.44 -6.17
CA ALA A 95 2.98 3.80 -6.23
C ALA A 95 3.08 4.26 -7.69
N GLY A 96 2.76 5.51 -7.97
CA GLY A 96 2.94 6.11 -9.29
C GLY A 96 4.24 6.92 -9.39
N ASP A 97 4.50 7.49 -10.57
CA ASP A 97 5.68 8.33 -10.82
C ASP A 97 5.80 9.49 -9.82
N GLY A 98 4.69 10.17 -9.53
CA GLY A 98 4.66 11.27 -8.59
C GLY A 98 5.02 10.87 -7.15
N ASP A 99 4.58 9.67 -6.69
CA ASP A 99 4.98 9.16 -5.38
C ASP A 99 6.50 8.99 -5.27
N ILE A 100 7.12 8.47 -6.33
CA ILE A 100 8.55 8.17 -6.37
C ILE A 100 9.42 9.45 -6.43
N GLN A 101 8.85 10.55 -6.91
CA GLN A 101 9.51 11.87 -6.98
C GLN A 101 9.53 12.60 -5.64
N GLU A 102 8.64 12.26 -4.71
CA GLU A 102 8.54 12.93 -3.42
C GLU A 102 9.74 12.64 -2.50
N GLY A 103 10.24 13.67 -1.81
CA GLY A 103 11.37 13.54 -0.89
C GLY A 103 11.13 12.52 0.22
N VAL A 104 9.91 12.53 0.80
CA VAL A 104 9.52 11.57 1.85
C VAL A 104 9.59 10.12 1.39
N SER A 105 9.34 9.84 0.12
CA SER A 105 9.48 8.50 -0.45
C SER A 105 10.95 8.03 -0.44
N GLY A 106 11.88 8.95 -0.77
CA GLY A 106 13.30 8.67 -0.73
C GLY A 106 13.79 8.39 0.70
N GLU A 107 13.42 9.23 1.66
CA GLU A 107 13.78 9.07 3.08
C GLU A 107 13.22 7.77 3.66
N ALA A 108 11.93 7.51 3.48
CA ALA A 108 11.28 6.30 3.95
C ALA A 108 11.86 5.03 3.32
N SER A 109 12.15 5.06 2.01
CA SER A 109 12.74 3.92 1.30
C SER A 109 14.18 3.63 1.74
N SER A 110 14.96 4.68 2.04
CA SER A 110 16.30 4.52 2.62
C SER A 110 16.23 3.85 4.01
N LEU A 111 15.28 4.26 4.85
CA LEU A 111 15.03 3.63 6.16
C LEU A 111 14.62 2.16 5.97
N ALA A 112 13.71 1.86 5.05
CA ALA A 112 13.26 0.49 4.78
C ALA A 112 14.41 -0.43 4.36
N GLY A 113 15.33 0.06 3.50
CA GLY A 113 16.53 -0.66 3.11
C GLY A 113 17.47 -0.90 4.30
N THR A 114 17.71 0.13 5.10
CA THR A 114 18.53 0.06 6.33
C THR A 114 17.97 -0.99 7.31
N GLN A 115 16.65 -0.99 7.51
CA GLN A 115 15.96 -1.93 8.39
C GLN A 115 15.75 -3.31 7.73
N ARG A 116 16.06 -3.47 6.45
CA ARG A 116 15.82 -4.71 5.69
C ARG A 116 14.38 -5.22 5.84
N LEU A 117 13.40 -4.38 5.54
CA LEU A 117 11.98 -4.70 5.69
C LEU A 117 11.53 -5.67 4.58
N ASN A 118 11.90 -6.93 4.70
CA ASN A 118 11.61 -7.97 3.70
C ASN A 118 10.13 -8.31 3.53
N ASN A 119 9.29 -7.79 4.40
CA ASN A 119 7.83 -7.88 4.30
C ASN A 119 7.19 -6.69 3.54
N LEU A 120 8.00 -5.78 2.96
CA LEU A 120 7.54 -4.64 2.16
C LEU A 120 7.81 -4.89 0.68
N ILE A 121 6.76 -4.84 -0.13
CA ILE A 121 6.80 -5.01 -1.59
C ILE A 121 6.14 -3.80 -2.24
N VAL A 122 6.93 -3.03 -2.98
CA VAL A 122 6.47 -1.85 -3.72
C VAL A 122 6.42 -2.17 -5.20
N ILE A 123 5.27 -1.92 -5.82
CA ILE A 123 5.09 -1.97 -7.27
C ILE A 123 4.96 -0.53 -7.75
N TRP A 124 5.93 -0.09 -8.55
CA TRP A 124 5.93 1.22 -9.17
C TRP A 124 5.34 1.14 -10.57
N ASP A 125 4.19 1.77 -10.78
CA ASP A 125 3.60 1.96 -12.10
C ASP A 125 4.39 3.03 -12.87
N ASP A 126 5.41 2.57 -13.62
CA ASP A 126 6.30 3.38 -14.45
C ASP A 126 5.65 3.59 -15.83
N ASN A 127 4.68 4.49 -15.90
CA ASN A 127 4.05 4.89 -17.17
C ASN A 127 4.63 6.18 -17.75
N ARG A 128 5.53 6.86 -17.02
CA ARG A 128 6.26 8.07 -17.42
C ARG A 128 5.37 9.28 -17.72
N ILE A 129 4.15 9.29 -17.22
CA ILE A 129 3.22 10.40 -17.42
C ILE A 129 2.84 11.00 -16.06
N SER A 130 2.90 12.30 -15.97
CA SER A 130 2.39 13.10 -14.86
C SER A 130 1.21 13.97 -15.32
N ILE A 131 0.67 14.79 -14.41
CA ILE A 131 -0.50 15.61 -14.67
C ILE A 131 -0.30 16.58 -15.86
N GLU A 132 0.92 17.09 -16.04
CA GLU A 132 1.20 18.06 -17.12
C GLU A 132 1.63 17.35 -18.40
N ASP A 133 2.57 16.41 -18.31
CA ASP A 133 3.12 15.69 -19.47
C ASP A 133 4.07 14.59 -19.01
N ASN A 134 4.98 14.18 -19.89
CA ASN A 134 6.01 13.19 -19.61
C ASN A 134 6.88 13.58 -18.41
N THR A 135 7.17 12.64 -17.54
CA THR A 135 7.95 12.88 -16.31
C THR A 135 9.34 13.40 -16.56
N SER A 136 9.91 13.22 -17.77
CA SER A 136 11.26 13.69 -18.13
C SER A 136 11.43 15.21 -18.07
N ILE A 137 10.33 15.98 -18.02
CA ILE A 137 10.40 17.44 -17.83
C ILE A 137 10.87 17.83 -16.42
N ALA A 138 10.70 16.95 -15.45
CA ALA A 138 11.02 17.22 -14.04
C ALA A 138 11.88 16.13 -13.38
N PHE A 139 12.02 14.95 -13.98
CA PHE A 139 12.56 13.77 -13.32
C PHE A 139 13.23 12.84 -14.32
N THR A 140 14.56 12.73 -14.26
CA THR A 140 15.38 12.01 -15.25
C THR A 140 16.34 11.00 -14.65
N GLU A 141 16.29 10.76 -13.34
CA GLU A 141 17.19 9.83 -12.67
C GLU A 141 16.85 8.36 -12.97
N ASP A 142 17.82 7.48 -12.76
CA ASP A 142 17.59 6.04 -12.73
C ASP A 142 17.05 5.64 -11.34
N VAL A 143 15.73 5.53 -11.24
CA VAL A 143 15.04 5.15 -10.01
C VAL A 143 15.47 3.76 -9.55
N THR A 144 15.63 2.80 -10.46
CA THR A 144 16.04 1.44 -10.11
C THR A 144 17.43 1.45 -9.44
N ALA A 145 18.37 2.18 -10.02
CA ALA A 145 19.71 2.35 -9.42
C ALA A 145 19.65 3.05 -8.04
N ARG A 146 18.74 4.00 -7.85
CA ARG A 146 18.52 4.63 -6.54
C ARG A 146 18.04 3.61 -5.48
N TYR A 147 17.07 2.76 -5.82
CA TYR A 147 16.59 1.72 -4.91
C TYR A 147 17.63 0.62 -4.68
N ASP A 148 18.45 0.27 -5.68
CA ASP A 148 19.62 -0.60 -5.49
C ASP A 148 20.59 -0.01 -4.46
N ALA A 149 20.85 1.30 -4.54
CA ALA A 149 21.72 2.00 -3.59
C ALA A 149 21.13 2.04 -2.15
N TYR A 150 19.82 2.02 -1.99
CA TYR A 150 19.17 1.84 -0.68
C TYR A 150 19.26 0.41 -0.15
N GLY A 151 19.74 -0.55 -0.96
CA GLY A 151 19.85 -1.95 -0.58
C GLY A 151 18.57 -2.76 -0.76
N TRP A 152 17.68 -2.35 -1.63
CA TRP A 152 16.48 -3.08 -2.00
C TRP A 152 16.76 -4.19 -3.02
N HIS A 153 15.89 -5.17 -3.07
CA HIS A 153 15.79 -6.12 -4.17
C HIS A 153 14.95 -5.49 -5.29
N THR A 154 15.60 -5.16 -6.40
CA THR A 154 14.94 -4.51 -7.54
C THR A 154 14.63 -5.52 -8.64
N GLN A 155 13.49 -5.36 -9.29
CA GLN A 155 13.04 -6.16 -10.42
C GLN A 155 12.38 -5.26 -11.45
N HIS A 156 12.40 -5.66 -12.71
CA HIS A 156 11.71 -4.97 -13.78
C HIS A 156 10.79 -5.92 -14.53
N VAL A 157 9.51 -5.59 -14.58
CA VAL A 157 8.50 -6.23 -15.42
C VAL A 157 8.01 -5.19 -16.42
N SER A 158 7.93 -5.54 -17.68
CA SER A 158 7.47 -4.64 -18.73
C SER A 158 6.28 -5.23 -19.45
N PHE A 159 5.21 -4.47 -19.54
CA PHE A 159 4.07 -4.76 -20.41
C PHE A 159 4.26 -4.21 -21.83
N LEU A 160 5.38 -3.48 -22.06
CA LEU A 160 5.77 -3.00 -23.38
C LEU A 160 6.78 -3.97 -23.99
N ASP A 161 6.59 -4.30 -25.27
CA ASP A 161 7.58 -5.01 -26.07
C ASP A 161 8.59 -4.06 -26.73
N GLU A 162 9.64 -4.61 -27.37
CA GLU A 162 10.69 -3.86 -28.04
C GLU A 162 10.19 -3.04 -29.25
N ASN A 163 9.01 -3.33 -29.77
CA ASN A 163 8.39 -2.67 -30.90
C ASN A 163 7.32 -1.64 -30.50
N GLY A 164 7.11 -1.44 -29.18
CA GLY A 164 6.08 -0.56 -28.65
C GLY A 164 4.69 -1.19 -28.59
N GLY A 165 4.58 -2.51 -28.77
CA GLY A 165 3.37 -3.26 -28.48
C GLY A 165 3.17 -3.35 -26.95
N TYR A 166 1.92 -3.62 -26.54
CA TYR A 166 1.54 -3.72 -25.15
C TYR A 166 0.82 -5.03 -24.89
N THR A 167 1.31 -5.79 -23.93
CA THR A 167 0.69 -7.03 -23.46
C THR A 167 0.86 -7.16 -21.96
N GLU A 168 -0.23 -7.29 -21.23
CA GLU A 168 -0.22 -7.48 -19.79
C GLU A 168 0.31 -8.86 -19.43
N ASP A 169 1.62 -8.97 -19.19
CA ASP A 169 2.27 -10.21 -18.75
C ASP A 169 2.05 -10.39 -17.24
N VAL A 170 0.85 -10.85 -16.90
CA VAL A 170 0.43 -11.10 -15.51
C VAL A 170 1.26 -12.21 -14.87
N ASP A 171 1.72 -13.19 -15.65
CA ASP A 171 2.54 -14.31 -15.15
C ASP A 171 3.94 -13.82 -14.75
N ALA A 172 4.54 -12.89 -15.53
CA ALA A 172 5.80 -12.26 -15.16
C ALA A 172 5.66 -11.42 -13.88
N LEU A 173 4.57 -10.64 -13.76
CA LEU A 173 4.31 -9.84 -12.55
C LEU A 173 4.08 -10.76 -11.33
N HIS A 174 3.31 -11.82 -11.47
CA HIS A 174 3.13 -12.81 -10.40
C HIS A 174 4.46 -13.43 -9.98
N SER A 175 5.29 -13.83 -10.94
CA SER A 175 6.62 -14.40 -10.68
C SER A 175 7.54 -13.41 -9.93
N ALA A 176 7.50 -12.13 -10.29
CA ALA A 176 8.25 -11.09 -9.59
C ALA A 176 7.79 -10.90 -8.15
N ILE A 177 6.47 -10.94 -7.89
CA ILE A 177 5.91 -10.89 -6.52
C ILE A 177 6.35 -12.12 -5.71
N GLU A 178 6.30 -13.31 -6.27
CA GLU A 178 6.74 -14.54 -5.60
C GLU A 178 8.26 -14.55 -5.33
N ALA A 179 9.06 -13.92 -6.18
CA ALA A 179 10.49 -13.71 -5.92
C ALA A 179 10.70 -12.69 -4.79
N ALA A 180 9.93 -11.59 -4.79
CA ALA A 180 9.97 -10.57 -3.76
C ALA A 180 9.66 -11.14 -2.36
N LYS A 181 8.67 -12.01 -2.24
CA LYS A 181 8.31 -12.67 -0.97
C LYS A 181 9.41 -13.54 -0.37
N LYS A 182 10.39 -13.93 -1.16
CA LYS A 182 11.50 -14.81 -0.77
C LYS A 182 12.81 -14.06 -0.51
N ASP A 183 12.93 -12.81 -0.95
CA ASP A 183 14.15 -12.02 -0.77
C ASP A 183 14.22 -11.47 0.68
N PRO A 184 15.38 -11.49 1.32
CA PRO A 184 15.55 -10.96 2.69
C PRO A 184 15.58 -9.42 2.77
N ARG A 185 15.42 -8.73 1.66
CA ARG A 185 15.39 -7.26 1.54
C ARG A 185 13.98 -6.78 1.19
N PRO A 186 13.63 -5.51 1.42
CA PRO A 186 12.44 -4.94 0.82
C PRO A 186 12.54 -5.02 -0.71
N SER A 187 11.41 -5.21 -1.40
CA SER A 187 11.41 -5.41 -2.85
C SER A 187 10.73 -4.26 -3.56
N PHE A 188 11.35 -3.83 -4.65
CA PHE A 188 10.87 -2.79 -5.55
C PHE A 188 10.71 -3.36 -6.96
N ILE A 189 9.47 -3.46 -7.42
CA ILE A 189 9.12 -3.97 -8.74
C ILE A 189 8.76 -2.77 -9.62
N ARG A 190 9.63 -2.42 -10.55
CA ARG A 190 9.31 -1.47 -11.61
C ARG A 190 8.40 -2.17 -12.62
N LEU A 191 7.18 -1.68 -12.79
CA LEU A 191 6.22 -2.17 -13.76
C LEU A 191 6.04 -1.13 -14.86
N SER A 192 6.64 -1.36 -16.03
CA SER A 192 6.47 -0.45 -17.16
C SER A 192 5.13 -0.65 -17.85
N THR A 193 4.32 0.42 -17.90
CA THR A 193 2.96 0.41 -18.44
C THR A 193 2.72 1.58 -19.40
N ILE A 194 1.51 1.65 -19.95
CA ILE A 194 1.03 2.80 -20.72
C ILE A 194 -0.26 3.32 -20.10
N ILE A 195 -0.25 4.57 -19.65
CA ILE A 195 -1.47 5.21 -19.12
C ILE A 195 -2.57 5.25 -20.19
N ALA A 196 -3.81 4.95 -19.78
CA ALA A 196 -5.01 4.94 -20.61
C ALA A 196 -4.94 4.00 -21.84
N TRP A 197 -4.10 2.96 -21.81
CA TRP A 197 -4.14 1.92 -22.83
C TRP A 197 -5.51 1.19 -22.82
N PRO A 198 -6.12 0.88 -23.96
CA PRO A 198 -5.71 1.11 -25.34
C PRO A 198 -6.46 2.31 -26.01
N ALA A 199 -6.64 3.42 -25.31
CA ALA A 199 -7.31 4.60 -25.87
C ALA A 199 -6.55 5.12 -27.09
N PRO A 200 -7.14 5.10 -28.31
CA PRO A 200 -6.40 5.26 -29.55
C PRO A 200 -5.74 6.62 -29.72
N ASN A 201 -6.30 7.69 -29.14
CA ASN A 201 -5.78 9.04 -29.29
C ASN A 201 -5.25 9.64 -27.98
N LYS A 202 -5.59 9.06 -26.82
CA LYS A 202 -5.26 9.63 -25.52
C LYS A 202 -4.30 8.78 -24.68
N GLN A 203 -4.03 7.52 -25.06
CA GLN A 203 -3.02 6.74 -24.37
C GLN A 203 -1.66 7.45 -24.38
N ASN A 204 -0.86 7.25 -23.35
CA ASN A 204 0.48 7.80 -23.21
C ASN A 204 0.54 9.34 -23.32
N THR A 205 -0.48 10.05 -22.81
CA THR A 205 -0.55 11.51 -22.80
C THR A 205 -0.89 12.05 -21.41
N GLY A 206 -0.39 13.24 -21.06
CA GLY A 206 -0.76 13.96 -19.84
C GLY A 206 -2.27 14.23 -19.75
N ALA A 207 -2.93 14.41 -20.90
CA ALA A 207 -4.38 14.64 -20.96
C ALA A 207 -5.22 13.49 -20.41
N SER A 208 -4.69 12.28 -20.32
CA SER A 208 -5.39 11.13 -19.73
C SER A 208 -5.16 10.96 -18.22
N HIS A 209 -4.22 11.71 -17.64
CA HIS A 209 -3.87 11.56 -16.25
C HIS A 209 -5.00 11.98 -15.26
N GLY A 210 -5.68 13.07 -15.54
CA GLY A 210 -6.69 13.61 -14.61
C GLY A 210 -7.97 14.09 -15.30
N SER A 211 -8.13 13.88 -16.60
CA SER A 211 -9.26 14.34 -17.38
C SER A 211 -10.08 13.16 -17.94
N ALA A 212 -11.39 13.38 -18.10
CA ALA A 212 -12.24 12.41 -18.77
C ALA A 212 -11.78 12.17 -20.22
N LEU A 213 -11.86 10.92 -20.67
CA LEU A 213 -11.51 10.57 -22.04
C LEU A 213 -12.44 11.25 -23.07
N GLY A 214 -13.71 11.45 -22.71
CA GLY A 214 -14.76 11.96 -23.61
C GLY A 214 -15.43 10.85 -24.42
N ASP A 215 -16.64 11.14 -24.89
CA ASP A 215 -17.54 10.11 -25.44
C ASP A 215 -16.96 9.42 -26.69
N ASP A 216 -16.33 10.18 -27.58
CA ASP A 216 -15.74 9.63 -28.81
C ASP A 216 -14.57 8.69 -28.51
N GLU A 217 -13.70 9.07 -27.57
CA GLU A 217 -12.56 8.24 -27.16
C GLU A 217 -13.01 6.99 -26.40
N ILE A 218 -14.01 7.13 -25.52
CA ILE A 218 -14.62 6.00 -24.82
C ILE A 218 -15.22 5.01 -25.81
N ARG A 219 -15.96 5.49 -26.83
CA ARG A 219 -16.53 4.65 -27.88
C ARG A 219 -15.44 3.89 -28.63
N ALA A 220 -14.41 4.59 -29.10
CA ALA A 220 -13.32 3.99 -29.85
C ALA A 220 -12.53 2.97 -29.00
N THR A 221 -12.31 3.26 -27.71
CA THR A 221 -11.66 2.33 -26.76
C THR A 221 -12.50 1.06 -26.57
N LYS A 222 -13.82 1.21 -26.41
CA LYS A 222 -14.74 0.06 -26.28
C LYS A 222 -14.75 -0.81 -27.53
N GLU A 223 -14.73 -0.21 -28.72
CA GLU A 223 -14.64 -0.93 -30.00
C GLU A 223 -13.36 -1.78 -30.06
N LEU A 224 -12.21 -1.23 -29.66
CA LEU A 224 -10.94 -1.96 -29.62
C LEU A 224 -10.97 -3.12 -28.62
N LEU A 225 -11.65 -2.95 -27.50
CA LEU A 225 -11.77 -3.96 -26.44
C LEU A 225 -12.93 -4.93 -26.67
N ASN A 226 -13.72 -4.77 -27.75
CA ASN A 226 -14.93 -5.54 -28.03
C ASN A 226 -16.00 -5.44 -26.93
N PHE A 227 -16.13 -4.27 -26.28
CA PHE A 227 -17.19 -3.99 -25.32
C PHE A 227 -18.42 -3.37 -26.01
N PRO A 228 -19.63 -3.52 -25.43
CA PRO A 228 -20.83 -2.83 -25.92
C PRO A 228 -20.64 -1.31 -25.89
N VAL A 229 -20.71 -0.67 -27.06
CA VAL A 229 -20.39 0.77 -27.19
C VAL A 229 -21.51 1.68 -26.67
N ASP A 230 -22.76 1.23 -26.72
CA ASP A 230 -23.94 2.00 -26.34
C ASP A 230 -24.41 1.73 -24.89
N GLU A 231 -23.73 0.84 -24.17
CA GLU A 231 -24.03 0.49 -22.78
C GLU A 231 -22.94 0.99 -21.85
N THR A 232 -23.30 1.35 -20.62
CA THR A 232 -22.37 1.80 -19.59
C THR A 232 -22.48 0.91 -18.35
N PHE A 233 -21.39 0.78 -17.61
CA PHE A 233 -21.32 -0.02 -16.40
C PHE A 233 -21.75 -1.49 -16.60
N VAL A 234 -21.41 -2.06 -17.73
CA VAL A 234 -21.70 -3.47 -18.05
C VAL A 234 -20.63 -4.36 -17.44
N VAL A 235 -21.05 -5.32 -16.64
CA VAL A 235 -20.18 -6.37 -16.11
C VAL A 235 -20.83 -7.70 -16.43
N ALA A 236 -20.13 -8.56 -17.17
CA ALA A 236 -20.66 -9.87 -17.54
C ALA A 236 -20.82 -10.74 -16.28
N PRO A 237 -21.93 -11.48 -16.14
CA PRO A 237 -22.20 -12.32 -14.97
C PRO A 237 -21.07 -13.31 -14.67
N GLU A 238 -20.48 -13.93 -15.71
CA GLU A 238 -19.38 -14.86 -15.59
C GLU A 238 -18.09 -14.21 -15.03
N VAL A 239 -17.89 -12.91 -15.29
CA VAL A 239 -16.77 -12.15 -14.69
C VAL A 239 -17.00 -12.00 -13.19
N LEU A 240 -18.21 -11.61 -12.77
CA LEU A 240 -18.54 -11.50 -11.35
C LEU A 240 -18.46 -12.83 -10.62
N GLU A 241 -18.94 -13.91 -11.23
CA GLU A 241 -18.82 -15.26 -10.66
C GLU A 241 -17.35 -15.63 -10.44
N HIS A 242 -16.51 -15.44 -11.46
CA HIS A 242 -15.10 -15.74 -11.40
C HIS A 242 -14.36 -14.90 -10.33
N THR A 243 -14.55 -13.59 -10.35
CA THR A 243 -13.84 -12.67 -9.46
C THR A 243 -14.29 -12.81 -8.01
N ARG A 244 -15.59 -13.00 -7.75
CA ARG A 244 -16.15 -13.18 -6.41
C ARG A 244 -15.77 -14.52 -5.77
N ALA A 245 -15.28 -15.49 -6.53
CA ALA A 245 -14.71 -16.72 -5.97
C ALA A 245 -13.50 -16.47 -5.05
N VAL A 246 -12.86 -15.29 -5.11
CA VAL A 246 -11.83 -14.89 -4.15
C VAL A 246 -12.35 -14.84 -2.71
N ALA A 247 -13.62 -14.47 -2.51
CA ALA A 247 -14.23 -14.40 -1.18
C ALA A 247 -14.30 -15.77 -0.49
N GLU A 248 -14.57 -16.84 -1.25
CA GLU A 248 -14.54 -18.21 -0.72
C GLU A 248 -13.13 -18.61 -0.28
N ARG A 249 -12.13 -18.36 -1.14
CA ARG A 249 -10.73 -18.63 -0.80
C ARG A 249 -10.27 -17.82 0.41
N GLY A 250 -10.68 -16.55 0.49
CA GLY A 250 -10.37 -15.66 1.61
C GLY A 250 -10.99 -16.16 2.92
N ARG A 251 -12.24 -16.60 2.90
CA ARG A 251 -12.89 -17.20 4.10
C ARG A 251 -12.15 -18.44 4.59
N ALA A 252 -11.83 -19.35 3.68
CA ALA A 252 -11.09 -20.56 4.03
C ALA A 252 -9.71 -20.25 4.65
N ALA A 253 -8.97 -19.31 4.05
CA ALA A 253 -7.67 -18.88 4.57
C ALA A 253 -7.80 -18.20 5.94
N HIS A 254 -8.85 -17.40 6.16
CA HIS A 254 -9.12 -16.75 7.44
C HIS A 254 -9.51 -17.76 8.53
N GLU A 255 -10.31 -18.79 8.21
CA GLU A 255 -10.63 -19.86 9.16
C GLU A 255 -9.41 -20.67 9.57
N GLU A 256 -8.50 -20.97 8.62
CA GLU A 256 -7.22 -21.60 8.90
C GLU A 256 -6.36 -20.72 9.82
N TRP A 257 -6.26 -19.42 9.51
CA TRP A 257 -5.53 -18.45 10.33
C TRP A 257 -6.13 -18.35 11.74
N ASN A 258 -7.45 -18.28 11.88
CA ASN A 258 -8.12 -18.25 13.18
C ASN A 258 -7.77 -19.48 14.03
N THR A 259 -7.74 -20.65 13.43
CA THR A 259 -7.38 -21.89 14.13
C THR A 259 -5.93 -21.82 14.66
N ARG A 260 -5.00 -21.32 13.86
CA ARG A 260 -3.60 -21.12 14.28
C ARG A 260 -3.48 -20.04 15.35
N PHE A 261 -4.24 -18.95 15.23
CA PHE A 261 -4.24 -17.86 16.18
C PHE A 261 -4.77 -18.29 17.55
N GLU A 262 -5.86 -19.06 17.60
CA GLU A 262 -6.38 -19.61 18.87
C GLU A 262 -5.40 -20.61 19.52
N THR A 263 -4.69 -21.38 18.72
CA THR A 263 -3.61 -22.23 19.22
C THR A 263 -2.50 -21.40 19.84
N TRP A 264 -2.02 -20.36 19.10
CA TRP A 264 -1.03 -19.42 19.61
C TRP A 264 -1.48 -18.75 20.94
N ARG A 265 -2.73 -18.27 21.03
CA ARG A 265 -3.30 -17.68 22.24
C ARG A 265 -3.25 -18.63 23.42
N THR A 266 -3.58 -19.89 23.19
CA THR A 266 -3.58 -20.93 24.24
C THR A 266 -2.16 -21.24 24.74
N GLU A 267 -1.19 -21.26 23.83
CA GLU A 267 0.21 -21.54 24.12
C GLU A 267 0.95 -20.34 24.73
N ASN A 268 0.45 -19.11 24.52
CA ASN A 268 1.09 -17.86 24.93
C ASN A 268 0.13 -16.93 25.71
N PRO A 269 -0.44 -17.36 26.86
CA PRO A 269 -1.51 -16.61 27.52
C PRO A 269 -1.10 -15.19 27.97
N GLU A 270 0.11 -15.00 28.46
CA GLU A 270 0.60 -13.68 28.90
C GLU A 270 0.75 -12.70 27.71
N ARG A 271 1.22 -13.20 26.56
CA ARG A 271 1.34 -12.40 25.33
C ARG A 271 -0.02 -12.12 24.72
N ALA A 272 -0.96 -13.06 24.80
CA ALA A 272 -2.33 -12.87 24.37
C ALA A 272 -3.03 -11.79 25.22
N GLU A 273 -2.86 -11.78 26.54
CA GLU A 273 -3.35 -10.71 27.41
C GLU A 273 -2.74 -9.34 27.05
N LEU A 274 -1.43 -9.30 26.79
CA LEU A 274 -0.78 -8.08 26.32
C LEU A 274 -1.34 -7.60 24.99
N LEU A 275 -1.56 -8.51 24.04
CA LEU A 275 -2.16 -8.18 22.74
C LEU A 275 -3.56 -7.59 22.91
N ASP A 276 -4.39 -8.22 23.74
CA ASP A 276 -5.75 -7.75 24.03
C ASP A 276 -5.74 -6.34 24.63
N ARG A 277 -4.89 -6.11 25.63
CA ARG A 277 -4.72 -4.80 26.27
C ARG A 277 -4.26 -3.72 25.30
N LEU A 278 -3.27 -4.01 24.45
CA LEU A 278 -2.78 -3.06 23.44
C LEU A 278 -3.84 -2.79 22.36
N SER A 279 -4.58 -3.82 21.95
CA SER A 279 -5.66 -3.68 20.98
C SER A 279 -6.83 -2.84 21.54
N ALA A 280 -7.13 -3.00 22.81
CA ALA A 280 -8.12 -2.18 23.53
C ALA A 280 -7.60 -0.76 23.86
N ARG A 281 -6.30 -0.47 23.61
CA ARG A 281 -5.63 0.80 23.96
C ARG A 281 -5.70 1.10 25.46
N GLU A 282 -5.67 0.07 26.28
CA GLU A 282 -5.68 0.18 27.75
C GLU A 282 -4.28 0.50 28.26
N LEU A 283 -4.18 1.45 29.16
CA LEU A 283 -2.93 1.81 29.82
C LEU A 283 -2.50 0.70 30.81
N PRO A 284 -1.19 0.51 31.03
CA PRO A 284 -0.72 -0.39 32.07
C PRO A 284 -1.25 0.01 33.45
N ALA A 285 -1.60 -0.97 34.26
CA ALA A 285 -1.93 -0.72 35.64
C ALA A 285 -0.75 -0.07 36.39
N GLY A 286 -1.00 0.96 37.16
CA GLY A 286 0.03 1.69 37.90
C GLY A 286 0.89 2.64 37.06
N LEU A 287 0.51 2.93 35.80
CA LEU A 287 1.23 3.90 34.97
C LEU A 287 1.36 5.26 35.65
N GLU A 288 0.29 5.76 36.27
CA GLU A 288 0.30 7.06 36.95
C GLU A 288 1.30 7.08 38.12
N ASP A 289 1.42 5.97 38.86
CA ASP A 289 2.37 5.83 39.98
C ASP A 289 3.83 5.72 39.51
N ALA A 290 4.04 5.32 38.24
CA ALA A 290 5.35 5.20 37.60
C ALA A 290 5.83 6.50 36.93
N LEU A 291 4.94 7.50 36.79
CA LEU A 291 5.34 8.77 36.20
C LEU A 291 6.33 9.52 37.11
N PRO A 292 7.41 10.11 36.56
CA PRO A 292 8.35 10.88 37.33
C PRO A 292 7.68 12.12 37.94
N THR A 293 7.97 12.39 39.20
CA THR A 293 7.52 13.59 39.91
C THR A 293 8.64 14.62 39.94
N PHE A 294 8.37 15.81 39.42
CA PHE A 294 9.34 16.90 39.41
C PHE A 294 9.00 17.88 40.53
N GLU A 295 9.96 18.08 41.45
CA GLU A 295 9.82 19.10 42.49
C GLU A 295 9.92 20.51 41.87
N PRO A 296 9.20 21.48 42.42
CA PRO A 296 9.31 22.87 41.98
C PRO A 296 10.74 23.38 42.09
N SER A 297 11.26 24.02 41.05
CA SER A 297 12.59 24.61 41.01
C SER A 297 12.57 26.08 40.66
N ASP A 298 13.26 26.88 41.48
CA ASP A 298 13.40 28.34 41.21
C ASP A 298 14.26 28.63 39.97
N LYS A 299 15.01 27.66 39.46
CA LYS A 299 15.87 27.83 38.29
C LYS A 299 15.19 27.59 36.95
N GLY A 300 13.96 27.14 36.96
CA GLY A 300 13.28 26.69 35.76
C GLY A 300 13.92 25.43 35.15
N VAL A 301 13.14 24.67 34.43
CA VAL A 301 13.56 23.46 33.74
C VAL A 301 13.26 23.64 32.25
N ALA A 302 14.18 23.26 31.37
CA ALA A 302 13.94 23.30 29.95
C ALA A 302 12.74 22.40 29.60
N CYS A 303 11.79 22.91 28.80
CA CYS A 303 10.57 22.16 28.46
C CYS A 303 10.87 20.83 27.77
N LEU A 304 11.98 20.68 27.09
CA LEU A 304 12.42 19.42 26.52
C LEU A 304 12.67 18.31 27.55
N LEU A 305 13.18 18.65 28.76
CA LEU A 305 13.38 17.69 29.86
C LEU A 305 12.07 17.16 30.46
N TYR A 306 10.97 17.77 30.13
CA TYR A 306 9.69 17.55 30.75
C TYR A 306 8.66 17.03 29.74
N THR A 307 8.91 17.16 28.40
CA THR A 307 8.00 16.74 27.36
C THR A 307 8.56 15.62 26.45
N SER A 308 9.85 15.33 26.53
CA SER A 308 10.47 14.21 25.84
C SER A 308 11.04 13.25 26.86
N ASP A 309 11.16 11.99 26.51
CA ASP A 309 11.91 11.01 27.26
C ASP A 309 13.43 11.29 27.12
N ALA A 310 13.81 12.49 27.53
CA ALA A 310 15.18 12.96 27.51
C ALA A 310 16.05 12.23 28.55
N ALA A 311 15.47 11.36 29.38
CA ALA A 311 16.20 10.55 30.32
C ALA A 311 17.15 9.56 29.59
N ASP A 312 16.80 9.14 28.38
CA ASP A 312 17.67 8.28 27.57
C ASP A 312 18.81 9.05 26.87
N GLU A 313 18.69 10.38 26.76
CA GLU A 313 19.71 11.23 26.13
C GLU A 313 20.78 11.71 27.13
N GLU A 314 20.47 11.77 28.43
CA GLU A 314 21.43 12.15 29.45
C GLU A 314 22.52 11.10 29.68
N ASP A 315 22.24 9.82 29.46
CA ASP A 315 23.23 8.75 29.56
C ASP A 315 24.26 8.71 28.43
N SER A 316 24.08 9.59 27.41
CA SER A 316 24.98 9.65 26.25
C SER A 316 25.90 10.88 26.21
N VAL A 317 25.94 11.70 27.26
CA VAL A 317 26.71 12.96 27.30
C VAL A 317 27.70 12.97 28.47
N ASP A 318 28.50 11.89 28.57
CA ASP A 318 29.75 11.90 29.36
C ASP A 318 30.99 11.67 28.46
#